data_b30446fd1f6a68b618856a6a2fe3d7e5
#
_entry.id   b30446fd1f6a68b618856a6a2fe3d7e5
#
_cell.length_a   1.000
_cell.length_b   1.000
_cell.length_c   1.000
_cell.angle_alpha   90.00
_cell.angle_beta   90.00
_cell.angle_gamma   90.00
#
_symmetry.space_group_name_H-M   'P 1'
#
loop_
_entity.id
_entity.type
_entity.pdbx_description
1 polymer ?
#
loop_
_entity_poly.entity_id
_entity_poly.type
_entity_poly.pdbx_seq_one_letter_code
_entity_poly.pdbx_strand_id
1 'polypeptide(L)'
;HRIPPDGGERIFYMVSNTSKCMRNDRLFMRNEYDGRGKWKIPLVKKQDLNVDNLSLIACSDTKSNDSSVNKQNGVHFFVDDYRFNGIYNNPEKSLAKYAQYAFLLTPDFSTYADMGLWRQMESVAKNRWCGAYWQNKGLTVIPTISWSTPSSYDFCFDGVEDNSIVAIGMIGCKQNRLNFMRGYYAMLEKIDPKTIICFGTPFPEMQGNIVTVDYRASRKVVR
;
A
#
# COMPACT_ATOMS: atom_id res chain seq x y z
N HIS A 1 -23.35 -5.96 38.55
CA HIS A 1 -22.47 -5.34 37.57
C HIS A 1 -22.89 -3.88 37.40
N ARG A 2 -22.17 -2.94 37.99
CA ARG A 2 -22.41 -1.51 37.79
C ARG A 2 -21.66 -1.04 36.54
N ILE A 3 -22.38 -0.38 35.65
CA ILE A 3 -21.80 0.30 34.47
C ILE A 3 -21.14 1.57 35.01
N PRO A 4 -19.88 1.86 34.70
CA PRO A 4 -19.28 3.14 35.02
C PRO A 4 -19.98 4.27 34.26
N PRO A 5 -20.16 5.47 34.85
CA PRO A 5 -20.96 6.55 34.28
C PRO A 5 -20.29 7.34 33.16
N ASP A 6 -19.09 7.01 32.74
CA ASP A 6 -18.23 7.84 31.88
C ASP A 6 -17.96 7.27 30.48
N GLY A 7 -18.76 6.32 29.99
CA GLY A 7 -18.71 5.87 28.60
C GLY A 7 -17.34 5.30 28.14
N GLY A 8 -16.48 4.97 29.08
CA GLY A 8 -15.16 4.40 28.80
C GLY A 8 -15.29 3.06 28.08
N GLU A 9 -14.58 2.87 26.99
CA GLU A 9 -14.52 1.64 26.22
C GLU A 9 -14.23 0.45 27.14
N ARG A 10 -15.17 -0.49 27.21
CA ARG A 10 -14.96 -1.73 27.97
C ARG A 10 -13.94 -2.60 27.28
N ILE A 11 -12.70 -2.53 27.72
CA ILE A 11 -11.69 -3.50 27.35
C ILE A 11 -11.95 -4.77 28.18
N PHE A 12 -12.49 -5.81 27.52
CA PHE A 12 -12.64 -7.11 28.14
C PHE A 12 -11.28 -7.78 28.32
N TYR A 13 -10.80 -7.85 29.54
CA TYR A 13 -9.60 -8.62 29.86
C TYR A 13 -9.96 -10.10 29.96
N MET A 14 -9.62 -10.87 28.95
CA MET A 14 -9.59 -12.34 29.08
C MET A 14 -8.33 -12.75 29.87
N VAL A 15 -8.54 -13.48 30.95
CA VAL A 15 -7.52 -13.77 31.97
C VAL A 15 -6.68 -15.01 31.64
N SER A 16 -6.25 -15.18 30.39
CA SER A 16 -5.22 -16.17 30.10
C SER A 16 -3.88 -15.50 29.79
N ASN A 17 -2.77 -16.06 30.24
CA ASN A 17 -1.43 -15.58 29.91
C ASN A 17 -1.20 -15.47 28.40
N THR A 18 -1.81 -16.34 27.64
CA THR A 18 -1.78 -16.37 26.16
C THR A 18 -2.48 -15.14 25.57
N SER A 19 -3.71 -14.82 26.05
CA SER A 19 -4.45 -13.63 25.57
C SER A 19 -3.71 -12.32 25.91
N LYS A 20 -3.09 -12.24 27.08
CA LYS A 20 -2.28 -11.07 27.47
C LYS A 20 -1.03 -10.93 26.59
N CYS A 21 -0.37 -12.03 26.26
CA CYS A 21 0.78 -12.06 25.36
C CYS A 21 0.39 -11.58 23.94
N MET A 22 -0.68 -12.11 23.37
CA MET A 22 -1.16 -11.72 22.04
C MET A 22 -1.56 -10.24 21.97
N ARG A 23 -2.20 -9.71 23.02
CA ARG A 23 -2.59 -8.28 23.05
C ARG A 23 -1.40 -7.32 23.12
N ASN A 24 -0.26 -7.78 23.62
CA ASN A 24 0.98 -7.01 23.65
C ASN A 24 1.86 -7.24 22.44
N ASP A 25 1.51 -8.20 21.59
CA ASP A 25 2.23 -8.44 20.34
C ASP A 25 1.93 -7.33 19.33
N ARG A 26 2.97 -6.56 19.01
CA ARG A 26 2.88 -5.46 18.04
C ARG A 26 2.34 -5.92 16.69
N LEU A 27 2.80 -7.07 16.22
CA LEU A 27 2.39 -7.61 14.92
C LEU A 27 0.93 -8.11 14.94
N PHE A 28 0.41 -8.49 16.09
CA PHE A 28 -1.00 -8.85 16.24
C PHE A 28 -1.89 -7.59 16.23
N MET A 29 -1.55 -6.60 17.03
CA MET A 29 -2.36 -5.38 17.19
C MET A 29 -2.27 -4.44 15.98
N ARG A 30 -1.14 -4.38 15.29
CA ARG A 30 -0.91 -3.52 14.12
C ARG A 30 -1.19 -2.03 14.36
N ASN A 31 -1.05 -1.56 15.58
CA ASN A 31 -1.39 -0.19 16.01
C ASN A 31 -0.18 0.65 16.45
N GLU A 32 1.04 0.20 16.13
CA GLU A 32 2.28 0.90 16.49
C GLU A 32 2.59 2.13 15.64
N TYR A 33 1.87 2.34 14.53
CA TYR A 33 2.06 3.48 13.63
C TYR A 33 0.90 4.45 13.74
N ASP A 34 1.22 5.75 13.64
CA ASP A 34 0.22 6.80 13.65
C ASP A 34 -0.79 6.59 12.52
N GLY A 35 -2.06 6.59 12.88
CA GLY A 35 -3.16 6.47 11.94
C GLY A 35 -3.81 7.81 11.64
N ARG A 36 -4.19 8.02 10.38
CA ARG A 36 -4.92 9.20 9.92
C ARG A 36 -6.38 8.89 9.64
N GLY A 37 -7.18 9.96 9.67
CA GLY A 37 -8.61 9.88 9.35
C GLY A 37 -9.45 9.16 10.41
N LYS A 38 -10.72 8.99 10.10
CA LYS A 38 -11.76 8.34 10.92
C LYS A 38 -11.39 6.88 11.25
N TRP A 39 -10.74 6.20 10.31
CA TRP A 39 -10.45 4.77 10.39
C TRP A 39 -9.08 4.45 11.00
N LYS A 40 -8.29 5.48 11.35
CA LYS A 40 -6.94 5.32 11.91
C LYS A 40 -6.04 4.44 11.03
N ILE A 41 -6.18 4.56 9.72
CA ILE A 41 -5.32 3.87 8.75
C ILE A 41 -3.88 4.39 8.91
N PRO A 42 -2.87 3.50 9.02
CA PRO A 42 -1.48 3.90 9.22
C PRO A 42 -0.99 4.88 8.17
N LEU A 43 -0.18 5.85 8.58
CA LEU A 43 0.36 6.87 7.69
C LEU A 43 1.63 6.38 7.00
N VAL A 44 1.62 6.37 5.68
CA VAL A 44 2.83 6.33 4.84
C VAL A 44 3.26 7.77 4.59
N LYS A 45 4.37 8.16 5.20
CA LYS A 45 4.90 9.52 5.09
C LYS A 45 5.41 9.78 3.69
N LYS A 46 5.25 11.00 3.20
CA LYS A 46 5.82 11.39 1.91
C LYS A 46 7.34 11.29 1.91
N GLN A 47 7.87 10.84 0.81
CA GLN A 47 9.30 10.72 0.59
C GLN A 47 9.65 11.26 -0.80
N ASP A 48 10.83 11.83 -0.92
CA ASP A 48 11.36 12.22 -2.22
C ASP A 48 11.97 11.01 -2.92
N LEU A 49 11.72 10.93 -4.21
CA LEU A 49 12.28 9.93 -5.11
C LEU A 49 12.63 10.60 -6.43
N ASN A 50 13.82 10.33 -6.96
CA ASN A 50 14.11 10.66 -8.34
C ASN A 50 13.32 9.71 -9.25
N VAL A 51 12.42 10.28 -10.04
CA VAL A 51 11.54 9.54 -10.95
C VAL A 51 12.04 9.49 -12.39
N ASP A 52 13.19 10.10 -12.67
CA ASP A 52 13.82 10.06 -13.99
C ASP A 52 14.32 8.65 -14.29
N ASN A 53 13.92 8.11 -15.46
CA ASN A 53 14.27 6.75 -15.88
C ASN A 53 13.88 5.65 -14.88
N LEU A 54 12.79 5.86 -14.14
CA LEU A 54 12.28 4.93 -13.14
C LEU A 54 11.96 3.56 -13.75
N SER A 55 12.46 2.51 -13.12
CA SER A 55 12.19 1.13 -13.49
C SER A 55 11.66 0.32 -12.30
N LEU A 56 10.80 -0.65 -12.60
CA LEU A 56 10.16 -1.49 -11.60
C LEU A 56 10.42 -2.98 -11.87
N ILE A 57 10.52 -3.76 -10.80
CA ILE A 57 10.59 -5.22 -10.80
C ILE A 57 9.43 -5.78 -9.99
N ALA A 58 8.80 -6.85 -10.48
CA ALA A 58 7.72 -7.50 -9.73
C ALA A 58 8.26 -8.16 -8.45
N CYS A 59 7.51 -8.10 -7.36
CA CYS A 59 7.88 -8.74 -6.10
C CYS A 59 8.10 -10.25 -6.23
N SER A 60 7.41 -10.88 -7.19
CA SER A 60 7.58 -12.31 -7.55
C SER A 60 8.91 -12.62 -8.22
N ASP A 61 9.54 -11.64 -8.85
CA ASP A 61 10.79 -11.80 -9.60
C ASP A 61 12.03 -11.41 -8.78
N THR A 62 11.82 -10.84 -7.59
CA THR A 62 12.89 -10.46 -6.65
C THR A 62 13.56 -11.70 -6.03
N LYS A 63 14.87 -11.64 -5.81
CA LYS A 63 15.68 -12.71 -5.20
C LYS A 63 16.30 -12.24 -3.88
N SER A 64 16.63 -13.18 -2.98
CA SER A 64 17.28 -12.87 -1.70
C SER A 64 18.69 -12.31 -1.88
N ASN A 65 19.37 -12.68 -2.97
CA ASN A 65 20.63 -12.09 -3.41
C ASN A 65 20.51 -11.82 -4.90
N ASP A 66 20.04 -10.61 -5.25
CA ASP A 66 19.79 -10.23 -6.62
C ASP A 66 21.00 -9.55 -7.28
N SER A 67 20.95 -9.40 -8.60
CA SER A 67 22.00 -8.70 -9.36
C SER A 67 22.03 -7.20 -9.00
N SER A 68 23.20 -6.58 -9.18
CA SER A 68 23.34 -5.11 -8.96
C SER A 68 22.40 -4.29 -9.86
N VAL A 69 22.11 -4.78 -11.05
CA VAL A 69 21.18 -4.15 -11.99
C VAL A 69 19.75 -4.22 -11.47
N ASN A 70 19.30 -5.39 -11.01
CA ASN A 70 17.96 -5.55 -10.48
C ASN A 70 17.74 -4.74 -9.19
N LYS A 71 18.74 -4.60 -8.34
CA LYS A 71 18.67 -3.81 -7.10
C LYS A 71 18.46 -2.31 -7.33
N GLN A 72 18.73 -1.80 -8.53
CA GLN A 72 18.44 -0.41 -8.88
C GLN A 72 16.97 -0.14 -9.19
N ASN A 73 16.13 -1.18 -9.32
CA ASN A 73 14.71 -1.05 -9.57
C ASN A 73 13.93 -0.79 -8.28
N GLY A 74 12.76 -0.18 -8.42
CA GLY A 74 11.71 -0.22 -7.41
C GLY A 74 10.94 -1.54 -7.45
N VAL A 75 10.55 -2.06 -6.31
CA VAL A 75 9.73 -3.27 -6.25
C VAL A 75 8.25 -2.91 -6.31
N HIS A 76 7.51 -3.50 -7.25
CA HIS A 76 6.06 -3.36 -7.33
C HIS A 76 5.32 -4.64 -6.94
N PHE A 77 4.04 -4.47 -6.57
CA PHE A 77 3.15 -5.54 -6.12
C PHE A 77 1.88 -5.63 -6.97
N PHE A 78 1.91 -5.15 -8.21
CA PHE A 78 0.81 -5.29 -9.18
C PHE A 78 0.78 -6.72 -9.75
N VAL A 79 0.59 -7.68 -8.86
CA VAL A 79 0.48 -9.12 -9.11
C VAL A 79 -0.58 -9.69 -8.17
N ASP A 80 -0.97 -10.94 -8.34
CA ASP A 80 -1.98 -11.56 -7.47
C ASP A 80 -1.57 -11.58 -5.99
N ASP A 81 -2.49 -11.29 -5.09
CA ASP A 81 -2.29 -11.15 -3.64
C ASP A 81 -1.58 -12.35 -3.01
N TYR A 82 -1.87 -13.58 -3.46
CA TYR A 82 -1.24 -14.80 -2.90
C TYR A 82 0.29 -14.81 -3.03
N ARG A 83 0.86 -14.04 -3.95
CA ARG A 83 2.31 -13.93 -4.16
C ARG A 83 3.01 -13.10 -3.09
N PHE A 84 2.27 -12.23 -2.38
CA PHE A 84 2.86 -11.32 -1.40
C PHE A 84 2.11 -11.26 -0.04
N ASN A 85 1.04 -12.00 0.17
CA ASN A 85 0.32 -12.02 1.46
C ASN A 85 1.23 -12.27 2.67
N GLY A 86 2.29 -13.03 2.49
CA GLY A 86 3.29 -13.31 3.54
C GLY A 86 4.00 -12.07 4.09
N ILE A 87 4.05 -10.98 3.32
CA ILE A 87 4.70 -9.72 3.74
C ILE A 87 4.00 -9.12 4.95
N TYR A 88 2.68 -9.08 4.94
CA TYR A 88 1.90 -8.60 6.07
C TYR A 88 1.90 -9.59 7.23
N ASN A 89 1.75 -10.89 6.94
CA ASN A 89 1.64 -11.93 7.98
C ASN A 89 2.95 -12.15 8.74
N ASN A 90 4.10 -12.05 8.05
CA ASN A 90 5.43 -12.19 8.63
C ASN A 90 6.40 -11.20 7.97
N PRO A 91 6.34 -9.91 8.34
CA PRO A 91 7.08 -8.85 7.66
C PRO A 91 8.60 -8.97 7.81
N GLU A 92 9.08 -9.50 8.94
CA GLU A 92 10.52 -9.68 9.19
C GLU A 92 11.16 -10.67 8.19
N LYS A 93 10.43 -11.72 7.80
CA LYS A 93 10.93 -12.77 6.91
C LYS A 93 11.36 -12.24 5.54
N SER A 94 10.69 -11.20 5.04
CA SER A 94 10.96 -10.64 3.71
C SER A 94 11.77 -9.34 3.74
N LEU A 95 12.02 -8.78 4.92
CA LEU A 95 12.65 -7.47 5.06
C LEU A 95 14.02 -7.40 4.38
N ALA A 96 14.92 -8.33 4.70
CA ALA A 96 16.26 -8.35 4.12
C ALA A 96 16.27 -8.49 2.60
N LYS A 97 15.29 -9.23 2.05
CA LYS A 97 15.13 -9.38 0.60
C LYS A 97 14.75 -8.05 -0.05
N TYR A 98 13.79 -7.31 0.51
CA TYR A 98 13.32 -6.08 -0.10
C TYR A 98 14.22 -4.88 0.20
N ALA A 99 14.95 -4.88 1.31
CA ALA A 99 15.86 -3.80 1.70
C ALA A 99 17.03 -3.58 0.73
N GLN A 100 17.31 -4.52 -0.15
CA GLN A 100 18.39 -4.40 -1.15
C GLN A 100 17.98 -3.62 -2.41
N TYR A 101 16.69 -3.29 -2.61
CA TYR A 101 16.19 -2.58 -3.78
C TYR A 101 16.13 -1.08 -3.55
N ALA A 102 16.16 -0.29 -4.64
CA ALA A 102 16.24 1.15 -4.57
C ALA A 102 15.06 1.79 -3.82
N PHE A 103 13.86 1.28 -4.02
CA PHE A 103 12.66 1.68 -3.28
C PHE A 103 11.58 0.59 -3.40
N LEU A 104 10.53 0.73 -2.60
CA LEU A 104 9.38 -0.18 -2.62
C LEU A 104 8.11 0.61 -2.92
N LEU A 105 7.21 0.04 -3.71
CA LEU A 105 5.80 0.42 -3.68
C LEU A 105 5.12 -0.33 -2.54
N THR A 106 4.07 0.24 -1.94
CA THR A 106 3.28 -0.54 -0.96
C THR A 106 2.51 -1.66 -1.64
N PRO A 107 2.26 -2.79 -0.95
CA PRO A 107 1.58 -3.95 -1.54
C PRO A 107 0.16 -3.61 -2.00
N ASP A 108 -0.16 -3.90 -3.27
CA ASP A 108 -1.46 -3.60 -3.87
C ASP A 108 -2.48 -4.70 -3.55
N PHE A 109 -2.87 -4.79 -2.27
CA PHE A 109 -3.92 -5.70 -1.83
C PHE A 109 -5.24 -5.37 -2.52
N SER A 110 -5.90 -6.38 -3.06
CA SER A 110 -7.09 -6.25 -3.90
C SER A 110 -8.26 -5.54 -3.21
N THR A 111 -8.93 -4.66 -3.96
CA THR A 111 -10.11 -3.90 -3.57
C THR A 111 -11.22 -4.06 -4.60
N TYR A 112 -11.62 -5.31 -4.91
CA TYR A 112 -12.65 -5.59 -5.91
C TYR A 112 -14.01 -5.02 -5.52
N ALA A 113 -14.81 -4.61 -6.53
CA ALA A 113 -16.10 -3.97 -6.31
C ALA A 113 -17.15 -4.87 -5.65
N ASP A 114 -17.03 -6.19 -5.78
CA ASP A 114 -17.87 -7.21 -5.18
C ASP A 114 -17.40 -7.66 -3.79
N MET A 115 -16.25 -7.15 -3.30
CA MET A 115 -15.82 -7.37 -1.92
C MET A 115 -16.61 -6.49 -0.96
N GLY A 116 -16.93 -7.01 0.24
CA GLY A 116 -17.48 -6.20 1.33
C GLY A 116 -16.55 -5.01 1.67
N LEU A 117 -17.12 -3.85 1.98
CA LEU A 117 -16.34 -2.63 2.27
C LEU A 117 -15.34 -2.84 3.42
N TRP A 118 -15.71 -3.60 4.44
CA TRP A 118 -14.80 -3.95 5.54
C TRP A 118 -13.54 -4.67 5.05
N ARG A 119 -13.69 -5.54 4.04
CA ARG A 119 -12.57 -6.28 3.46
C ARG A 119 -11.68 -5.39 2.59
N GLN A 120 -12.29 -4.48 1.83
CA GLN A 120 -11.56 -3.47 1.06
C GLN A 120 -10.78 -2.53 2.00
N MET A 121 -11.40 -2.11 3.10
CA MET A 121 -10.74 -1.29 4.13
C MET A 121 -9.55 -2.04 4.77
N GLU A 122 -9.70 -3.33 5.05
CA GLU A 122 -8.59 -4.17 5.54
C GLU A 122 -7.44 -4.22 4.53
N SER A 123 -7.72 -4.34 3.23
CA SER A 123 -6.72 -4.30 2.15
C SER A 123 -5.95 -2.98 2.15
N VAL A 124 -6.65 -1.85 2.26
CA VAL A 124 -6.03 -0.52 2.36
C VAL A 124 -5.20 -0.39 3.64
N ALA A 125 -5.72 -0.81 4.78
CA ALA A 125 -4.99 -0.77 6.05
C ALA A 125 -3.71 -1.62 6.01
N LYS A 126 -3.75 -2.82 5.44
CA LYS A 126 -2.58 -3.69 5.22
C LYS A 126 -1.54 -3.03 4.31
N ASN A 127 -1.99 -2.42 3.21
CA ASN A 127 -1.12 -1.69 2.29
C ASN A 127 -0.35 -0.60 3.04
N ARG A 128 -1.04 0.27 3.77
CA ARG A 128 -0.44 1.39 4.50
C ARG A 128 0.42 0.92 5.67
N TRP A 129 -0.02 -0.12 6.39
CA TRP A 129 0.78 -0.70 7.48
C TRP A 129 2.13 -1.23 6.98
N CYS A 130 2.16 -1.96 5.87
CA CYS A 130 3.40 -2.42 5.26
C CYS A 130 4.33 -1.25 4.88
N GLY A 131 3.76 -0.18 4.34
CA GLY A 131 4.50 1.04 4.01
C GLY A 131 5.13 1.69 5.23
N ALA A 132 4.34 1.93 6.28
CA ALA A 132 4.83 2.50 7.54
C ALA A 132 5.89 1.61 8.21
N TYR A 133 5.70 0.28 8.17
CA TYR A 133 6.67 -0.68 8.67
C TYR A 133 8.02 -0.56 7.95
N TRP A 134 8.02 -0.55 6.63
CA TRP A 134 9.26 -0.43 5.85
C TRP A 134 9.92 0.94 6.01
N GLN A 135 9.15 2.02 6.09
CA GLN A 135 9.69 3.35 6.38
C GLN A 135 10.33 3.41 7.77
N ASN A 136 9.75 2.76 8.76
CA ASN A 136 10.32 2.63 10.11
C ASN A 136 11.64 1.83 10.12
N LYS A 137 11.84 0.94 9.13
CA LYS A 137 13.10 0.22 8.90
C LYS A 137 14.11 1.00 8.03
N GLY A 138 13.82 2.26 7.68
CA GLY A 138 14.70 3.14 6.92
C GLY A 138 14.64 2.95 5.40
N LEU A 139 13.63 2.24 4.87
CA LEU A 139 13.49 2.04 3.43
C LEU A 139 12.73 3.20 2.77
N THR A 140 13.04 3.47 1.51
CA THR A 140 12.27 4.39 0.68
C THR A 140 11.02 3.68 0.18
N VAL A 141 9.84 4.25 0.48
CA VAL A 141 8.54 3.62 0.18
C VAL A 141 7.57 4.62 -0.42
N ILE A 142 6.99 4.26 -1.54
CA ILE A 142 5.96 5.03 -2.24
C ILE A 142 4.62 4.33 -2.09
N PRO A 143 3.55 5.01 -1.62
CA PRO A 143 2.25 4.40 -1.46
C PRO A 143 1.61 4.07 -2.81
N THR A 144 1.15 2.83 -2.96
CA THR A 144 0.25 2.41 -4.03
C THR A 144 -1.18 2.76 -3.64
N ILE A 145 -1.89 3.43 -4.54
CA ILE A 145 -3.28 3.83 -4.35
C ILE A 145 -4.17 2.98 -5.24
N SER A 146 -5.14 2.35 -4.64
CA SER A 146 -6.20 1.62 -5.32
C SER A 146 -7.56 1.97 -4.73
N TRP A 147 -8.60 1.87 -5.54
CA TRP A 147 -9.97 2.18 -5.17
C TRP A 147 -10.93 1.26 -5.91
N SER A 148 -12.16 1.23 -5.44
CA SER A 148 -13.24 0.44 -6.01
C SER A 148 -14.40 1.37 -6.44
N THR A 149 -15.55 1.21 -5.84
CA THR A 149 -16.72 2.07 -6.03
C THR A 149 -16.63 3.35 -5.19
N PRO A 150 -17.48 4.36 -5.42
CA PRO A 150 -17.52 5.59 -4.61
C PRO A 150 -17.58 5.35 -3.10
N SER A 151 -18.21 4.25 -2.64
CA SER A 151 -18.27 3.89 -1.23
C SER A 151 -16.89 3.58 -0.62
N SER A 152 -15.87 3.27 -1.43
CA SER A 152 -14.51 3.05 -0.95
C SER A 152 -13.73 4.34 -0.74
N TYR A 153 -14.16 5.48 -1.31
CA TYR A 153 -13.43 6.75 -1.25
C TYR A 153 -13.33 7.32 0.17
N ASP A 154 -14.21 6.87 1.07
CA ASP A 154 -14.21 7.24 2.49
C ASP A 154 -12.93 6.77 3.24
N PHE A 155 -12.20 5.81 2.69
CA PHE A 155 -11.01 5.23 3.32
C PHE A 155 -9.83 4.94 2.39
N CYS A 156 -10.05 4.72 1.08
CA CYS A 156 -8.98 4.22 0.20
C CYS A 156 -7.87 5.25 -0.05
N PHE A 157 -8.11 6.52 0.20
CA PHE A 157 -7.15 7.61 0.10
C PHE A 157 -6.54 8.02 1.45
N ASP A 158 -7.01 7.44 2.56
CA ASP A 158 -6.45 7.70 3.89
C ASP A 158 -5.04 7.08 4.04
N GLY A 159 -4.29 7.61 5.00
CA GLY A 159 -2.94 7.13 5.31
C GLY A 159 -1.88 7.54 4.29
N VAL A 160 -2.12 8.60 3.51
CA VAL A 160 -1.16 9.23 2.59
C VAL A 160 -1.14 10.72 2.86
N GLU A 161 0.03 11.34 2.81
CA GLU A 161 0.16 12.78 2.97
C GLU A 161 -0.11 13.51 1.64
N ASP A 162 -0.67 14.71 1.74
CA ASP A 162 -0.86 15.59 0.58
C ASP A 162 0.48 15.88 -0.10
N ASN A 163 0.43 16.08 -1.42
CA ASN A 163 1.62 16.34 -2.22
C ASN A 163 2.69 15.22 -2.16
N SER A 164 2.25 13.97 -1.97
CA SER A 164 3.10 12.79 -2.04
C SER A 164 3.37 12.36 -3.49
N ILE A 165 4.45 11.60 -3.70
CA ILE A 165 4.57 10.72 -4.85
C ILE A 165 3.70 9.49 -4.56
N VAL A 166 2.86 9.09 -5.50
CA VAL A 166 1.99 7.90 -5.37
C VAL A 166 2.16 6.98 -6.58
N ALA A 167 1.78 5.72 -6.43
CA ALA A 167 1.75 4.76 -7.54
C ALA A 167 0.34 4.23 -7.77
N ILE A 168 0.00 3.99 -9.03
CA ILE A 168 -1.26 3.36 -9.45
C ILE A 168 -1.01 2.29 -10.50
N GLY A 169 -1.85 1.24 -10.51
CA GLY A 169 -1.83 0.18 -11.53
C GLY A 169 -2.94 0.36 -12.56
N MET A 170 -2.63 0.12 -13.84
CA MET A 170 -3.59 0.17 -14.94
C MET A 170 -4.09 -1.21 -15.39
N ILE A 171 -3.67 -2.27 -14.69
CA ILE A 171 -4.05 -3.65 -15.04
C ILE A 171 -5.55 -3.83 -14.80
N GLY A 172 -6.27 -4.28 -15.83
CA GLY A 172 -7.72 -4.52 -15.76
C GLY A 172 -8.60 -3.25 -15.84
N CYS A 173 -8.04 -2.04 -15.75
CA CYS A 173 -8.83 -0.80 -15.70
C CYS A 173 -9.59 -0.47 -17.00
N LYS A 174 -9.15 -1.01 -18.14
CA LYS A 174 -9.78 -0.73 -19.46
C LYS A 174 -11.25 -1.16 -19.52
N GLN A 175 -11.60 -2.25 -18.85
CA GLN A 175 -12.97 -2.78 -18.85
C GLN A 175 -13.94 -1.94 -18.02
N ASN A 176 -13.43 -1.14 -17.08
CA ASN A 176 -14.21 -0.30 -16.19
C ASN A 176 -13.67 1.13 -16.10
N ARG A 177 -13.34 1.69 -17.29
CA ARG A 177 -12.69 3.01 -17.42
C ARG A 177 -13.45 4.12 -16.69
N LEU A 178 -14.78 4.17 -16.81
CA LEU A 178 -15.57 5.24 -16.20
C LEU A 178 -15.44 5.23 -14.67
N ASN A 179 -15.55 4.05 -14.04
CA ASN A 179 -15.41 3.93 -12.60
C ASN A 179 -13.96 4.22 -12.15
N PHE A 180 -12.98 3.75 -12.92
CA PHE A 180 -11.57 4.07 -12.66
C PHE A 180 -11.34 5.59 -12.67
N MET A 181 -11.80 6.31 -13.69
CA MET A 181 -11.62 7.75 -13.82
C MET A 181 -12.31 8.55 -12.71
N ARG A 182 -13.49 8.11 -12.25
CA ARG A 182 -14.17 8.74 -11.09
C ARG A 182 -13.29 8.67 -9.83
N GLY A 183 -12.73 7.51 -9.54
CA GLY A 183 -11.82 7.34 -8.40
C GLY A 183 -10.50 8.05 -8.59
N TYR A 184 -9.99 8.12 -9.83
CA TYR A 184 -8.79 8.87 -10.16
C TYR A 184 -8.94 10.36 -9.82
N TYR A 185 -10.04 10.98 -10.22
CA TYR A 185 -10.31 12.38 -9.87
C TYR A 185 -10.52 12.59 -8.37
N ALA A 186 -11.21 11.65 -7.70
CA ALA A 186 -11.34 11.70 -6.24
C ALA A 186 -9.99 11.57 -5.52
N MET A 187 -9.06 10.75 -6.05
CA MET A 187 -7.69 10.67 -5.57
C MET A 187 -6.94 11.99 -5.75
N LEU A 188 -7.04 12.62 -6.92
CA LEU A 188 -6.40 13.93 -7.17
C LEU A 188 -6.93 15.00 -6.20
N GLU A 189 -8.24 15.05 -5.98
CA GLU A 189 -8.85 16.00 -5.04
C GLU A 189 -8.38 15.75 -3.60
N LYS A 190 -8.26 14.49 -3.18
CA LYS A 190 -7.98 14.13 -1.80
C LYS A 190 -6.50 14.15 -1.42
N ILE A 191 -5.61 13.78 -2.33
CA ILE A 191 -4.16 13.62 -2.07
C ILE A 191 -3.35 14.75 -2.71
N ASP A 192 -3.83 15.33 -3.81
CA ASP A 192 -3.09 16.31 -4.63
C ASP A 192 -1.64 15.85 -4.90
N PRO A 193 -1.45 14.69 -5.55
CA PRO A 193 -0.13 14.07 -5.63
C PRO A 193 0.85 14.90 -6.47
N LYS A 194 2.08 15.12 -5.96
CA LYS A 194 3.20 15.77 -6.66
C LYS A 194 3.56 15.01 -7.94
N THR A 195 3.53 13.70 -7.90
CA THR A 195 3.86 12.81 -9.03
C THR A 195 3.10 11.50 -8.90
N ILE A 196 2.65 10.97 -10.03
CA ILE A 196 1.92 9.70 -10.12
C ILE A 196 2.76 8.72 -10.95
N ILE A 197 3.29 7.68 -10.30
CA ILE A 197 3.92 6.55 -10.99
C ILE A 197 2.80 5.66 -11.53
N CYS A 198 2.62 5.65 -12.84
CA CYS A 198 1.57 4.89 -13.52
C CYS A 198 2.15 3.60 -14.10
N PHE A 199 1.80 2.46 -13.51
CA PHE A 199 2.21 1.14 -14.01
C PHE A 199 1.26 0.66 -15.10
N GLY A 200 1.69 0.80 -16.33
CA GLY A 200 0.93 0.57 -17.55
C GLY A 200 0.58 1.85 -18.30
N THR A 201 -0.27 1.76 -19.32
CA THR A 201 -0.62 2.90 -20.16
C THR A 201 -1.73 3.73 -19.53
N PRO A 202 -1.49 5.01 -19.22
CA PRO A 202 -2.53 5.89 -18.69
C PRO A 202 -3.62 6.15 -19.72
N PHE A 203 -4.82 6.48 -19.25
CA PHE A 203 -5.88 7.00 -20.13
C PHE A 203 -5.57 8.45 -20.53
N PRO A 204 -5.96 8.87 -21.75
CA PRO A 204 -5.68 10.23 -22.23
C PRO A 204 -6.25 11.36 -21.37
N GLU A 205 -7.31 11.07 -20.59
CA GLU A 205 -7.97 12.05 -19.72
C GLU A 205 -7.30 12.21 -18.35
N MET A 206 -6.37 11.33 -18.01
CA MET A 206 -5.67 11.42 -16.72
C MET A 206 -4.80 12.67 -16.69
N GLN A 207 -4.99 13.46 -15.64
CA GLN A 207 -4.30 14.73 -15.40
C GLN A 207 -3.25 14.56 -14.30
N GLY A 208 -2.32 15.50 -14.22
CA GLY A 208 -1.25 15.51 -13.22
C GLY A 208 0.12 15.18 -13.81
N ASN A 209 1.14 15.17 -12.97
CA ASN A 209 2.49 14.81 -13.35
C ASN A 209 2.63 13.27 -13.33
N ILE A 210 2.45 12.64 -14.49
CA ILE A 210 2.39 11.19 -14.64
C ILE A 210 3.70 10.66 -15.21
N VAL A 211 4.36 9.78 -14.47
CA VAL A 211 5.54 9.02 -14.91
C VAL A 211 5.08 7.59 -15.25
N THR A 212 5.12 7.25 -16.52
CA THR A 212 4.66 5.94 -17.01
C THR A 212 5.77 4.89 -16.92
N VAL A 213 5.45 3.75 -16.34
CA VAL A 213 6.32 2.56 -16.35
C VAL A 213 5.67 1.48 -17.20
N ASP A 214 6.35 1.07 -18.26
CA ASP A 214 5.83 0.04 -19.16
C ASP A 214 5.76 -1.32 -18.43
N TYR A 215 4.57 -1.90 -18.44
CA TYR A 215 4.30 -3.23 -17.93
C TYR A 215 5.24 -4.31 -18.54
N ARG A 216 5.57 -4.22 -19.82
CA ARG A 216 6.46 -5.18 -20.51
C ARG A 216 7.93 -5.00 -20.10
N ALA A 217 8.35 -3.78 -19.81
CA ALA A 217 9.71 -3.50 -19.38
C ALA A 217 10.00 -4.11 -17.99
N SER A 218 9.03 -4.08 -17.07
CA SER A 218 9.17 -4.67 -15.74
C SER A 218 9.31 -6.20 -15.73
N ARG A 219 9.04 -6.88 -16.83
CA ARG A 219 9.24 -8.34 -17.03
C ARG A 219 10.59 -8.71 -17.64
N LYS A 220 11.37 -7.73 -18.06
CA LYS A 220 12.73 -7.93 -18.60
C LYS A 220 13.76 -7.96 -17.47
N VAL A 221 13.54 -8.84 -16.52
CA VAL A 221 14.49 -9.04 -15.40
C VAL A 221 15.69 -9.83 -15.92
N VAL A 222 16.89 -9.39 -15.54
CA VAL A 222 18.11 -10.16 -15.81
C VAL A 222 18.01 -11.46 -15.00
N ARG A 223 17.91 -12.59 -15.68
CA ARG A 223 17.80 -13.93 -15.10
C ARG A 223 19.14 -14.51 -14.71
#